data_396a02492477f356711d3506c8897a42
#
_entry.id   396a02492477f356711d3506c8897a42
#
_cell.length_a   1.000
_cell.length_b   1.000
_cell.length_c   1.000
_cell.angle_alpha   90.00
_cell.angle_beta   90.00
_cell.angle_gamma   90.00
#
_symmetry.space_group_name_H-M   'P 1'
#
loop_
_entity.id
_entity.type
_entity.pdbx_description
1 polymer ?
#
loop_
_entity_poly.entity_id
_entity_poly.type
_entity_poly.pdbx_seq_one_letter_code
_entity_poly.pdbx_strand_id
1 'polypeptide(L)'
;MEVKEDSTCQAPVFQSGHNVREESDDHDVYTDWDDADADSSSDESEYAYKHPDYPKTLEMENPWVGEELCKPENALGLKPALVKRILALSAESLRKDLEHLIMYHVGLTCDEISEEYDPGDRFNGVIGSSLVLLADVVNGESSLGVVLEVMRQSPDFSEYHICDLGEELFVPTICKLGQDHLDALLAYAKEPGLYGYLQSVAFAAVRVMAFYNPELRQPIVEWFRDLLCYYADYSQSHDVSRELMGLLVSEVVDLHAPELLPEVKALFDAGAVHEGTSGDYKSVVRDIKKRGFENPVTDYSFNAEARFKDICKLYKD
;
A
#
# COMPACT_ATOMS: atom_id res chain seq x y z
N MET A 1 -10.32 -16.14 53.55
CA MET A 1 -10.14 -14.98 52.65
C MET A 1 -9.55 -15.59 51.39
N GLU A 2 -10.45 -16.08 50.53
CA GLU A 2 -10.10 -16.79 49.30
C GLU A 2 -9.88 -15.77 48.21
N VAL A 3 -8.71 -15.83 47.58
CA VAL A 3 -8.36 -15.08 46.39
C VAL A 3 -8.92 -15.83 45.18
N LYS A 4 -9.88 -15.23 44.50
CA LYS A 4 -10.38 -15.75 43.19
C LYS A 4 -9.37 -15.43 42.13
N GLU A 5 -8.92 -16.47 41.45
CA GLU A 5 -8.12 -16.40 40.26
C GLU A 5 -8.91 -15.80 39.09
N ASP A 6 -8.23 -14.96 38.37
CA ASP A 6 -8.72 -14.16 37.27
C ASP A 6 -8.97 -15.02 36.02
N SER A 7 -10.08 -14.75 35.37
CA SER A 7 -10.47 -15.38 34.12
C SER A 7 -9.68 -14.76 32.98
N THR A 8 -8.76 -15.53 32.42
CA THR A 8 -8.12 -15.24 31.15
C THR A 8 -9.16 -15.09 30.04
N CYS A 9 -9.27 -13.89 29.50
CA CYS A 9 -10.01 -13.61 28.29
C CYS A 9 -9.28 -14.26 27.11
N GLN A 10 -9.81 -15.37 26.59
CA GLN A 10 -9.36 -15.96 25.34
C GLN A 10 -9.91 -15.13 24.18
N ALA A 11 -9.03 -14.67 23.31
CA ALA A 11 -9.39 -14.06 22.04
C ALA A 11 -10.04 -15.11 21.11
N PRO A 12 -10.95 -14.71 20.22
CA PRO A 12 -11.59 -15.64 19.31
C PRO A 12 -10.57 -16.22 18.31
N VAL A 13 -10.45 -17.54 18.31
CA VAL A 13 -9.69 -18.30 17.33
C VAL A 13 -10.47 -18.27 16.01
N PHE A 14 -9.94 -17.62 15.00
CA PHE A 14 -10.46 -17.72 13.64
C PHE A 14 -10.15 -19.11 13.09
N GLN A 15 -11.16 -19.97 13.02
CA GLN A 15 -11.06 -21.22 12.28
C GLN A 15 -11.32 -20.94 10.81
N SER A 16 -10.33 -21.16 9.97
CA SER A 16 -10.48 -21.25 8.51
C SER A 16 -11.42 -22.42 8.18
N GLY A 17 -12.68 -22.09 7.95
CA GLY A 17 -13.68 -23.06 7.52
C GLY A 17 -13.51 -23.37 6.05
N HIS A 18 -12.88 -24.51 5.73
CA HIS A 18 -12.96 -25.11 4.41
C HIS A 18 -14.40 -25.57 4.17
N ASN A 19 -15.21 -24.77 3.51
CA ASN A 19 -16.45 -25.23 2.90
C ASN A 19 -16.14 -25.69 1.47
N VAL A 20 -16.11 -27.01 1.30
CA VAL A 20 -16.17 -27.66 -0.02
C VAL A 20 -17.50 -27.28 -0.67
N ARG A 21 -17.46 -26.38 -1.66
CA ARG A 21 -18.54 -26.19 -2.62
C ARG A 21 -18.19 -26.89 -3.92
N GLU A 22 -19.19 -27.58 -4.43
CA GLU A 22 -19.17 -28.31 -5.68
C GLU A 22 -18.81 -27.43 -6.88
N GLU A 23 -18.14 -28.04 -7.83
CA GLU A 23 -17.59 -27.51 -9.06
C GLU A 23 -18.61 -26.67 -9.86
N SER A 24 -18.30 -25.42 -10.07
CA SER A 24 -18.68 -24.67 -11.27
C SER A 24 -17.39 -24.13 -11.87
N ASP A 25 -17.11 -24.55 -13.12
CA ASP A 25 -15.99 -24.14 -13.94
C ASP A 25 -16.03 -22.63 -14.24
N ASP A 26 -15.53 -21.81 -13.33
CA ASP A 26 -15.03 -20.47 -13.60
C ASP A 26 -13.61 -20.43 -13.05
N HIS A 27 -12.64 -20.44 -13.97
CA HIS A 27 -11.23 -20.27 -13.66
C HIS A 27 -11.01 -18.83 -13.16
N ASP A 28 -11.16 -18.63 -11.85
CA ASP A 28 -10.52 -17.51 -11.18
C ASP A 28 -9.00 -17.72 -11.25
N VAL A 29 -8.34 -16.94 -12.07
CA VAL A 29 -6.88 -16.88 -12.16
C VAL A 29 -6.39 -16.16 -10.90
N TYR A 30 -6.37 -16.86 -9.79
CA TYR A 30 -5.50 -16.49 -8.68
C TYR A 30 -4.07 -16.76 -9.16
N THR A 31 -3.34 -15.71 -9.48
CA THR A 31 -1.92 -15.81 -9.74
C THR A 31 -1.22 -16.16 -8.42
N ASP A 32 -0.76 -17.40 -8.34
CA ASP A 32 0.09 -17.89 -7.28
C ASP A 32 1.42 -17.13 -7.38
N TRP A 33 1.63 -16.18 -6.49
CA TRP A 33 2.83 -15.34 -6.45
C TRP A 33 4.04 -16.11 -5.88
N ASP A 34 3.76 -17.28 -5.26
CA ASP A 34 4.77 -18.02 -4.49
C ASP A 34 5.60 -19.00 -5.30
N ASP A 35 5.20 -19.39 -6.54
CA ASP A 35 5.87 -20.47 -7.27
C ASP A 35 6.82 -20.02 -8.39
N ALA A 36 6.94 -18.72 -8.71
CA ALA A 36 7.76 -18.25 -9.83
C ALA A 36 9.23 -17.92 -9.48
N ASP A 37 9.55 -17.69 -8.20
CA ASP A 37 10.87 -17.20 -7.77
C ASP A 37 11.66 -18.14 -6.84
N ALA A 38 11.29 -19.42 -6.74
CA ALA A 38 11.98 -20.37 -5.84
C ALA A 38 13.41 -20.75 -6.27
N ASP A 39 13.96 -20.19 -7.34
CA ASP A 39 15.31 -20.55 -7.84
C ASP A 39 16.20 -19.36 -8.23
N SER A 40 15.99 -18.18 -7.65
CA SER A 40 16.96 -17.10 -7.76
C SER A 40 17.70 -16.89 -6.43
N SER A 41 18.70 -17.74 -6.18
CA SER A 41 19.80 -17.41 -5.27
C SER A 41 20.65 -16.31 -5.89
N SER A 42 20.07 -15.12 -6.10
CA SER A 42 20.76 -13.94 -6.58
C SER A 42 21.16 -13.08 -5.40
N ASP A 43 22.46 -12.78 -5.34
CA ASP A 43 23.13 -11.83 -4.45
C ASP A 43 22.18 -10.84 -3.71
N GLU A 44 21.73 -11.22 -2.52
CA GLU A 44 20.95 -10.37 -1.61
C GLU A 44 21.70 -9.14 -1.10
N SER A 45 22.93 -8.88 -1.56
CA SER A 45 23.83 -7.92 -0.92
C SER A 45 23.84 -6.51 -1.48
N GLU A 46 23.25 -6.24 -2.66
CA GLU A 46 23.48 -4.94 -3.33
C GLU A 46 22.40 -3.89 -3.12
N TYR A 47 21.19 -4.27 -2.68
CA TYR A 47 20.06 -3.35 -2.58
C TYR A 47 19.25 -3.47 -1.28
N ALA A 48 19.87 -3.83 -0.17
CA ALA A 48 19.19 -3.80 1.12
C ALA A 48 18.82 -2.34 1.47
N TYR A 49 17.54 -2.05 1.61
CA TYR A 49 17.06 -0.74 2.05
C TYR A 49 17.70 -0.41 3.40
N LYS A 50 18.33 0.75 3.50
CA LYS A 50 18.93 1.21 4.73
C LYS A 50 17.93 2.01 5.54
N HIS A 51 17.39 1.39 6.58
CA HIS A 51 16.46 2.01 7.50
C HIS A 51 17.04 3.28 8.15
N PRO A 52 16.23 4.32 8.35
CA PRO A 52 16.62 5.46 9.17
C PRO A 52 16.68 5.06 10.66
N ASP A 53 17.20 5.95 11.50
CA ASP A 53 17.11 5.79 12.96
C ASP A 53 15.67 6.01 13.41
N TYR A 54 14.98 4.94 13.79
CA TYR A 54 13.61 5.00 14.31
C TYR A 54 13.57 5.47 15.78
N PRO A 55 12.47 6.14 16.20
CA PRO A 55 12.26 6.51 17.59
C PRO A 55 12.28 5.26 18.50
N LYS A 56 13.03 5.32 19.60
CA LYS A 56 13.11 4.24 20.59
C LYS A 56 12.14 4.41 21.76
N THR A 57 11.52 5.58 21.86
CA THR A 57 10.54 5.93 22.89
C THR A 57 9.36 6.61 22.25
N LEU A 58 8.16 6.32 22.74
CA LEU A 58 6.95 6.96 22.23
C LEU A 58 6.67 8.24 23.03
N GLU A 59 6.92 9.38 22.40
CA GLU A 59 6.67 10.71 22.96
C GLU A 59 5.55 11.40 22.20
N MET A 60 4.40 11.60 22.82
CA MET A 60 3.19 12.17 22.22
C MET A 60 2.68 13.35 23.04
N GLU A 61 2.18 14.38 22.37
CA GLU A 61 1.44 15.47 23.02
C GLU A 61 0.07 14.98 23.51
N ASN A 62 -0.53 14.00 22.80
CA ASN A 62 -1.81 13.39 23.13
C ASN A 62 -1.68 11.87 23.33
N PRO A 63 -1.06 11.38 24.46
CA PRO A 63 -0.75 9.96 24.65
C PRO A 63 -1.98 9.04 24.57
N TRP A 64 -3.16 9.54 24.98
CA TRP A 64 -4.40 8.78 24.93
C TRP A 64 -4.79 8.35 23.50
N VAL A 65 -4.32 9.04 22.45
CA VAL A 65 -4.54 8.65 21.06
C VAL A 65 -3.81 7.33 20.78
N GLY A 66 -2.52 7.24 21.13
CA GLY A 66 -1.75 6.01 21.00
C GLY A 66 -2.37 4.86 21.81
N GLU A 67 -2.80 5.13 23.07
CA GLU A 67 -3.48 4.14 23.91
C GLU A 67 -4.77 3.61 23.26
N GLU A 68 -5.56 4.47 22.60
CA GLU A 68 -6.78 4.04 21.91
C GLU A 68 -6.44 3.26 20.63
N LEU A 69 -5.44 3.68 19.84
CA LEU A 69 -5.08 3.01 18.59
C LEU A 69 -4.44 1.64 18.83
N CYS A 70 -3.78 1.44 19.96
CA CYS A 70 -3.19 0.16 20.36
C CYS A 70 -4.21 -0.87 20.89
N LYS A 71 -5.48 -0.51 21.04
CA LYS A 71 -6.50 -1.45 21.56
C LYS A 71 -6.89 -2.45 20.47
N PRO A 72 -6.93 -3.76 20.79
CA PRO A 72 -7.31 -4.79 19.80
C PRO A 72 -8.68 -4.56 19.16
N GLU A 73 -9.65 -4.04 19.93
CA GLU A 73 -10.99 -3.73 19.42
C GLU A 73 -11.03 -2.59 18.38
N ASN A 74 -9.94 -1.85 18.24
CA ASN A 74 -9.77 -0.74 17.31
C ASN A 74 -8.86 -1.10 16.11
N ALA A 75 -8.34 -2.33 16.03
CA ALA A 75 -7.35 -2.74 15.06
C ALA A 75 -7.84 -2.60 13.59
N LEU A 76 -9.07 -3.02 13.31
CA LEU A 76 -9.65 -3.00 11.97
C LEU A 76 -10.49 -1.75 11.66
N GLY A 77 -10.66 -0.86 12.63
CA GLY A 77 -11.38 0.38 12.40
C GLY A 77 -11.90 1.04 13.66
N LEU A 78 -11.96 2.34 13.61
CA LEU A 78 -12.38 3.17 14.73
C LEU A 78 -13.87 3.49 14.68
N LYS A 79 -14.51 3.53 15.83
CA LYS A 79 -15.89 4.01 15.95
C LYS A 79 -15.95 5.50 15.55
N PRO A 80 -16.99 5.95 14.82
CA PRO A 80 -17.11 7.34 14.36
C PRO A 80 -16.95 8.40 15.46
N ALA A 81 -17.44 8.12 16.66
CA ALA A 81 -17.30 9.03 17.80
C ALA A 81 -15.84 9.21 18.23
N LEU A 82 -15.04 8.15 18.16
CA LEU A 82 -13.61 8.19 18.48
C LEU A 82 -12.84 8.94 17.37
N VAL A 83 -13.13 8.66 16.10
CA VAL A 83 -12.55 9.39 14.96
C VAL A 83 -12.78 10.89 15.12
N LYS A 84 -14.03 11.31 15.37
CA LYS A 84 -14.37 12.73 15.59
C LYS A 84 -13.62 13.34 16.75
N ARG A 85 -13.47 12.59 17.87
CA ARG A 85 -12.74 13.04 19.05
C ARG A 85 -11.26 13.24 18.76
N ILE A 86 -10.64 12.33 18.01
CA ILE A 86 -9.22 12.42 17.61
C ILE A 86 -9.03 13.59 16.66
N LEU A 87 -9.82 13.69 15.59
CA LEU A 87 -9.70 14.75 14.58
C LEU A 87 -10.10 16.14 15.09
N ALA A 88 -10.69 16.27 16.27
CA ALA A 88 -10.93 17.54 16.93
C ALA A 88 -9.70 18.14 17.65
N LEU A 89 -8.59 17.39 17.73
CA LEU A 89 -7.32 17.88 18.27
C LEU A 89 -6.69 18.91 17.35
N SER A 90 -5.69 19.63 17.86
CA SER A 90 -4.86 20.50 17.01
C SER A 90 -4.25 19.70 15.88
N ALA A 91 -4.45 20.14 14.65
CA ALA A 91 -3.98 19.43 13.46
C ALA A 91 -2.46 19.20 13.49
N GLU A 92 -1.68 20.21 13.89
CA GLU A 92 -0.23 20.10 13.96
C GLU A 92 0.23 19.12 15.05
N SER A 93 -0.39 19.18 16.25
CA SER A 93 -0.10 18.27 17.35
C SER A 93 -0.46 16.82 16.97
N LEU A 94 -1.65 16.62 16.44
CA LEU A 94 -2.11 15.28 16.02
C LEU A 94 -1.24 14.71 14.89
N ARG A 95 -0.82 15.55 13.91
CA ARG A 95 0.08 15.11 12.85
C ARG A 95 1.39 14.58 13.43
N LYS A 96 2.03 15.35 14.32
CA LYS A 96 3.29 14.95 14.97
C LYS A 96 3.12 13.65 15.75
N ASP A 97 2.04 13.53 16.49
CA ASP A 97 1.73 12.34 17.27
C ASP A 97 1.57 11.10 16.36
N LEU A 98 0.82 11.22 15.27
CA LEU A 98 0.59 10.12 14.33
C LEU A 98 1.86 9.72 13.57
N GLU A 99 2.63 10.70 13.06
CA GLU A 99 3.91 10.45 12.41
C GLU A 99 4.88 9.74 13.35
N HIS A 100 4.99 10.22 14.58
CA HIS A 100 5.87 9.62 15.59
C HIS A 100 5.41 8.21 15.98
N LEU A 101 4.09 8.00 16.13
CA LEU A 101 3.49 6.71 16.45
C LEU A 101 3.76 5.67 15.34
N ILE A 102 3.60 6.06 14.07
CA ILE A 102 3.91 5.19 12.93
C ILE A 102 5.39 4.81 12.96
N MET A 103 6.29 5.80 13.00
CA MET A 103 7.73 5.55 12.95
C MET A 103 8.23 4.74 14.14
N TYR A 104 7.64 4.94 15.33
CA TYR A 104 7.94 4.14 16.53
C TYR A 104 7.54 2.67 16.31
N HIS A 105 6.34 2.41 15.80
CA HIS A 105 5.87 1.04 15.55
C HIS A 105 6.61 0.36 14.40
N VAL A 106 7.01 1.10 13.36
CA VAL A 106 7.91 0.58 12.32
C VAL A 106 9.22 0.12 12.96
N GLY A 107 9.84 0.97 13.78
CA GLY A 107 11.11 0.67 14.43
C GLY A 107 11.07 -0.47 15.45
N LEU A 108 9.87 -0.80 16.00
CA LEU A 108 9.71 -1.95 16.89
C LEU A 108 9.70 -3.29 16.15
N THR A 109 9.33 -3.28 14.87
CA THR A 109 8.96 -4.51 14.15
C THR A 109 9.76 -4.72 12.86
N CYS A 110 10.47 -3.71 12.33
CA CYS A 110 11.20 -3.84 11.06
C CYS A 110 12.27 -4.95 11.06
N ASP A 111 12.89 -5.22 12.22
CA ASP A 111 13.95 -6.22 12.37
C ASP A 111 13.49 -7.49 13.11
N GLU A 112 12.27 -7.51 13.67
CA GLU A 112 11.82 -8.55 14.59
C GLU A 112 10.79 -9.52 13.99
N ILE A 113 10.31 -9.24 12.78
CA ILE A 113 9.40 -10.16 12.09
C ILE A 113 10.24 -11.30 11.53
N SER A 114 10.52 -12.28 12.39
CA SER A 114 11.17 -13.53 12.02
C SER A 114 10.13 -14.62 11.78
N GLU A 115 10.52 -15.71 11.12
CA GLU A 115 9.70 -16.91 10.86
C GLU A 115 9.04 -17.51 12.14
N GLU A 116 9.50 -17.14 13.34
CA GLU A 116 8.92 -17.57 14.63
C GLU A 116 7.74 -16.71 15.09
N TYR A 117 7.41 -15.64 14.36
CA TYR A 117 6.35 -14.72 14.76
C TYR A 117 5.00 -15.25 14.24
N ASP A 118 4.11 -15.67 15.13
CA ASP A 118 2.75 -16.08 14.76
C ASP A 118 1.89 -14.82 14.49
N PRO A 119 1.51 -14.54 13.23
CA PRO A 119 0.66 -13.39 12.86
C PRO A 119 -0.69 -13.39 13.60
N GLY A 120 -1.17 -14.56 14.04
CA GLY A 120 -2.47 -14.71 14.69
C GLY A 120 -2.57 -14.08 16.07
N ASP A 121 -1.44 -13.82 16.74
CA ASP A 121 -1.47 -13.38 18.14
C ASP A 121 -1.53 -11.87 18.34
N ARG A 122 -1.19 -11.02 17.35
CA ARG A 122 -1.07 -9.57 17.58
C ARG A 122 -1.26 -8.70 16.35
N PHE A 123 -2.28 -8.93 15.51
CA PHE A 123 -2.61 -7.92 14.49
C PHE A 123 -2.82 -6.58 15.19
N ASN A 124 -1.88 -5.69 14.95
CA ASN A 124 -1.85 -4.37 15.54
C ASN A 124 -2.19 -3.34 14.46
N GLY A 125 -3.45 -2.99 14.36
CA GLY A 125 -3.93 -2.00 13.38
C GLY A 125 -3.46 -0.57 13.62
N VAL A 126 -2.46 -0.34 14.47
CA VAL A 126 -1.97 1.00 14.82
C VAL A 126 -1.44 1.73 13.60
N ILE A 127 -0.60 1.08 12.80
CA ILE A 127 -0.02 1.70 11.60
C ILE A 127 -1.13 2.02 10.62
N GLY A 128 -1.99 1.05 10.27
CA GLY A 128 -3.10 1.26 9.34
C GLY A 128 -4.06 2.35 9.81
N SER A 129 -4.49 2.32 11.07
CA SER A 129 -5.38 3.34 11.64
C SER A 129 -4.73 4.73 11.66
N SER A 130 -3.42 4.80 11.96
CA SER A 130 -2.67 6.06 11.95
C SER A 130 -2.54 6.64 10.53
N LEU A 131 -2.30 5.80 9.52
CA LEU A 131 -2.28 6.22 8.10
C LEU A 131 -3.62 6.79 7.64
N VAL A 132 -4.73 6.14 8.01
CA VAL A 132 -6.08 6.63 7.70
C VAL A 132 -6.34 7.99 8.32
N LEU A 133 -5.99 8.18 9.60
CA LEU A 133 -6.16 9.45 10.32
C LEU A 133 -5.22 10.53 9.79
N LEU A 134 -3.95 10.20 9.54
CA LEU A 134 -2.93 11.12 9.06
C LEU A 134 -3.35 11.79 7.76
N ALA A 135 -3.98 11.07 6.86
CA ALA A 135 -4.52 11.60 5.61
C ALA A 135 -5.60 12.68 5.81
N ASP A 136 -6.27 12.72 6.95
CA ASP A 136 -7.31 13.72 7.25
C ASP A 136 -6.80 14.92 8.06
N VAL A 137 -5.58 14.84 8.58
CA VAL A 137 -5.07 15.88 9.51
C VAL A 137 -4.40 17.02 8.76
N VAL A 138 -3.44 16.74 7.89
CA VAL A 138 -2.61 17.77 7.24
C VAL A 138 -2.05 17.27 5.91
N ASN A 139 -1.88 18.19 4.99
CA ASN A 139 -1.05 18.01 3.81
C ASN A 139 0.38 18.44 4.14
N GLY A 140 1.39 17.67 3.72
CA GLY A 140 2.78 18.05 3.88
C GLY A 140 3.75 16.96 3.46
N GLU A 141 4.92 17.38 3.02
CA GLU A 141 5.98 16.50 2.56
C GLU A 141 6.44 15.52 3.64
N SER A 142 6.53 15.97 4.90
CA SER A 142 6.92 15.12 6.01
C SER A 142 5.98 13.92 6.20
N SER A 143 4.67 14.15 6.13
CA SER A 143 3.68 13.09 6.26
C SER A 143 3.77 12.08 5.11
N LEU A 144 4.00 12.51 3.88
CA LEU A 144 4.25 11.60 2.76
C LEU A 144 5.50 10.76 3.00
N GLY A 145 6.57 11.37 3.50
CA GLY A 145 7.83 10.66 3.83
C GLY A 145 7.60 9.50 4.81
N VAL A 146 6.77 9.69 5.83
CA VAL A 146 6.39 8.64 6.78
C VAL A 146 5.59 7.52 6.10
N VAL A 147 4.65 7.87 5.21
CA VAL A 147 3.88 6.88 4.44
C VAL A 147 4.80 6.03 3.56
N LEU A 148 5.70 6.68 2.82
CA LEU A 148 6.66 5.98 1.96
C LEU A 148 7.63 5.12 2.76
N GLU A 149 7.98 5.53 4.00
CA GLU A 149 8.81 4.71 4.87
C GLU A 149 8.13 3.40 5.28
N VAL A 150 6.82 3.43 5.57
CA VAL A 150 6.03 2.21 5.80
C VAL A 150 6.03 1.31 4.56
N MET A 151 5.94 1.91 3.38
CA MET A 151 5.90 1.16 2.11
C MET A 151 7.27 0.59 1.69
N ARG A 152 8.38 1.04 2.31
CA ARG A 152 9.73 0.48 2.08
C ARG A 152 10.03 -0.75 2.90
N GLN A 153 9.14 -1.11 3.82
CA GLN A 153 9.36 -2.26 4.69
C GLN A 153 9.25 -3.57 3.92
N SER A 154 9.74 -4.65 4.54
CA SER A 154 9.76 -5.99 3.94
C SER A 154 8.35 -6.53 3.61
N PRO A 155 8.24 -7.55 2.76
CA PRO A 155 6.99 -8.27 2.55
C PRO A 155 6.38 -8.78 3.85
N ASP A 156 7.18 -9.36 4.74
CA ASP A 156 6.72 -9.89 6.04
C ASP A 156 6.15 -8.80 6.93
N PHE A 157 6.81 -7.63 6.96
CA PHE A 157 6.26 -6.46 7.64
C PHE A 157 4.92 -6.03 7.05
N SER A 158 4.81 -6.03 5.72
CA SER A 158 3.58 -5.68 5.03
C SER A 158 2.47 -6.69 5.35
N GLU A 159 2.75 -7.97 5.30
CA GLU A 159 1.80 -9.02 5.65
C GLU A 159 1.29 -8.85 7.09
N TYR A 160 2.19 -8.56 8.03
CA TYR A 160 1.84 -8.40 9.44
C TYR A 160 1.02 -7.13 9.74
N HIS A 161 1.38 -5.97 9.17
CA HIS A 161 0.77 -4.68 9.52
C HIS A 161 -0.29 -4.20 8.54
N ILE A 162 -0.24 -4.62 7.30
CA ILE A 162 -1.04 -4.12 6.19
C ILE A 162 -2.00 -5.20 5.72
N CYS A 163 -1.57 -6.48 5.73
CA CYS A 163 -2.33 -7.59 5.15
C CYS A 163 -2.79 -7.24 3.72
N ASP A 164 -4.01 -7.61 3.37
CA ASP A 164 -4.62 -7.34 2.06
C ASP A 164 -5.17 -5.90 1.92
N LEU A 165 -4.85 -5.00 2.87
CA LEU A 165 -5.39 -3.63 2.91
C LEU A 165 -4.50 -2.59 2.21
N GLY A 166 -3.51 -3.01 1.43
CA GLY A 166 -2.55 -2.08 0.83
C GLY A 166 -3.23 -0.97 0.03
N GLU A 167 -4.17 -1.30 -0.86
CA GLU A 167 -4.87 -0.30 -1.66
C GLU A 167 -5.76 0.62 -0.81
N GLU A 168 -6.53 0.07 0.12
CA GLU A 168 -7.45 0.83 0.99
C GLU A 168 -6.73 1.78 1.94
N LEU A 169 -5.53 1.38 2.38
CA LEU A 169 -4.72 2.20 3.28
C LEU A 169 -3.88 3.23 2.54
N PHE A 170 -3.21 2.84 1.45
CA PHE A 170 -2.23 3.72 0.82
C PHE A 170 -2.80 4.57 -0.30
N VAL A 171 -3.69 4.04 -1.18
CA VAL A 171 -4.17 4.82 -2.33
C VAL A 171 -4.84 6.13 -1.89
N PRO A 172 -5.86 6.14 -1.00
CA PRO A 172 -6.45 7.41 -0.58
C PRO A 172 -5.49 8.29 0.23
N THR A 173 -4.58 7.68 1.00
CA THR A 173 -3.58 8.41 1.79
C THR A 173 -2.60 9.14 0.88
N ILE A 174 -2.03 8.45 -0.10
CA ILE A 174 -1.10 9.02 -1.08
C ILE A 174 -1.80 10.07 -1.95
N CYS A 175 -3.05 9.84 -2.37
CA CYS A 175 -3.83 10.83 -3.12
C CYS A 175 -3.97 12.15 -2.37
N LYS A 176 -4.09 12.12 -1.04
CA LYS A 176 -4.21 13.35 -0.21
C LYS A 176 -2.87 14.01 0.09
N LEU A 177 -1.85 13.21 0.36
CA LEU A 177 -0.56 13.72 0.83
C LEU A 177 0.46 13.92 -0.30
N GLY A 178 0.29 13.24 -1.43
CA GLY A 178 1.28 13.18 -2.51
C GLY A 178 0.95 14.03 -3.75
N GLN A 179 -0.23 14.66 -3.84
CA GLN A 179 -0.62 15.40 -5.04
C GLN A 179 0.31 16.57 -5.41
N ASP A 180 0.93 17.19 -4.40
CA ASP A 180 1.90 18.28 -4.58
C ASP A 180 3.36 17.77 -4.55
N HIS A 181 3.57 16.44 -4.48
CA HIS A 181 4.87 15.79 -4.28
C HIS A 181 5.09 14.62 -5.25
N LEU A 182 4.70 14.81 -6.53
CA LEU A 182 4.85 13.78 -7.55
C LEU A 182 6.31 13.37 -7.79
N ASP A 183 7.26 14.25 -7.53
CA ASP A 183 8.71 14.00 -7.61
C ASP A 183 9.17 13.01 -6.52
N ALA A 184 8.68 13.13 -5.29
CA ALA A 184 8.97 12.18 -4.21
C ALA A 184 8.37 10.80 -4.51
N LEU A 185 7.16 10.75 -5.07
CA LEU A 185 6.53 9.50 -5.51
C LEU A 185 7.29 8.86 -6.68
N LEU A 186 7.81 9.67 -7.63
CA LEU A 186 8.64 9.17 -8.72
C LEU A 186 9.97 8.60 -8.22
N ALA A 187 10.57 9.27 -7.24
CA ALA A 187 11.80 8.77 -6.61
C ALA A 187 11.56 7.41 -5.95
N TYR A 188 10.49 7.28 -5.14
CA TYR A 188 10.10 6.01 -4.54
C TYR A 188 9.81 4.93 -5.59
N ALA A 189 9.06 5.25 -6.64
CA ALA A 189 8.70 4.31 -7.70
C ALA A 189 9.92 3.75 -8.46
N LYS A 190 11.05 4.45 -8.43
CA LYS A 190 12.33 4.05 -9.06
C LYS A 190 13.30 3.38 -8.11
N GLU A 191 12.98 3.27 -6.81
CA GLU A 191 13.87 2.61 -5.85
C GLU A 191 13.94 1.11 -6.15
N PRO A 192 15.14 0.54 -6.33
CA PRO A 192 15.29 -0.89 -6.57
C PRO A 192 15.13 -1.68 -5.26
N GLY A 193 14.76 -2.96 -5.39
CA GLY A 193 14.71 -3.89 -4.25
C GLY A 193 13.55 -3.66 -3.28
N LEU A 194 12.57 -2.82 -3.62
CA LEU A 194 11.35 -2.65 -2.84
C LEU A 194 10.35 -3.78 -3.13
N TYR A 195 9.45 -4.00 -2.18
CA TYR A 195 8.33 -4.93 -2.37
C TYR A 195 7.42 -4.47 -3.51
N GLY A 196 7.40 -5.25 -4.61
CA GLY A 196 6.75 -4.87 -5.86
C GLY A 196 5.25 -4.59 -5.72
N TYR A 197 4.55 -5.29 -4.83
CA TYR A 197 3.15 -5.01 -4.55
C TYR A 197 2.95 -3.56 -4.03
N LEU A 198 3.73 -3.12 -3.04
CA LEU A 198 3.59 -1.75 -2.53
C LEU A 198 4.07 -0.69 -3.53
N GLN A 199 5.04 -1.03 -4.41
CA GLN A 199 5.38 -0.14 -5.53
C GLN A 199 4.19 0.01 -6.49
N SER A 200 3.49 -1.09 -6.82
CA SER A 200 2.31 -1.03 -7.70
C SER A 200 1.16 -0.23 -7.09
N VAL A 201 0.97 -0.32 -5.76
CA VAL A 201 -0.02 0.52 -5.04
C VAL A 201 0.30 2.02 -5.18
N ALA A 202 1.59 2.40 -5.19
CA ALA A 202 1.97 3.79 -5.47
C ALA A 202 1.64 4.20 -6.92
N PHE A 203 1.82 3.31 -7.91
CA PHE A 203 1.42 3.58 -9.30
C PHE A 203 -0.11 3.79 -9.40
N ALA A 204 -0.88 2.92 -8.76
CA ALA A 204 -2.34 3.03 -8.68
C ALA A 204 -2.77 4.37 -8.04
N ALA A 205 -2.13 4.77 -6.95
CA ALA A 205 -2.43 6.03 -6.28
C ALA A 205 -2.19 7.24 -7.20
N VAL A 206 -1.06 7.26 -7.92
CA VAL A 206 -0.74 8.34 -8.87
C VAL A 206 -1.77 8.37 -10.01
N ARG A 207 -2.16 7.21 -10.56
CA ARG A 207 -3.25 7.13 -11.56
C ARG A 207 -4.55 7.67 -11.00
N VAL A 208 -4.94 7.26 -9.80
CA VAL A 208 -6.20 7.67 -9.15
C VAL A 208 -6.26 9.19 -8.95
N MET A 209 -5.15 9.85 -8.62
CA MET A 209 -5.09 11.31 -8.53
C MET A 209 -5.55 12.01 -9.80
N ALA A 210 -5.25 11.47 -11.00
CA ALA A 210 -5.65 12.06 -12.27
C ALA A 210 -7.18 12.08 -12.47
N PHE A 211 -7.91 11.16 -11.83
CA PHE A 211 -9.38 11.12 -11.89
C PHE A 211 -10.03 12.06 -10.90
N TYR A 212 -9.48 12.17 -9.69
CA TYR A 212 -10.03 13.06 -8.66
C TYR A 212 -9.58 14.51 -8.83
N ASN A 213 -8.43 14.74 -9.47
CA ASN A 213 -7.92 16.07 -9.80
C ASN A 213 -7.50 16.11 -11.29
N PRO A 214 -8.41 16.45 -12.20
CA PRO A 214 -8.14 16.49 -13.64
C PRO A 214 -7.00 17.43 -14.05
N GLU A 215 -6.68 18.43 -13.23
CA GLU A 215 -5.58 19.37 -13.47
C GLU A 215 -4.21 18.66 -13.36
N LEU A 216 -4.14 17.58 -12.58
CA LEU A 216 -2.94 16.75 -12.44
C LEU A 216 -2.76 15.75 -13.58
N ARG A 217 -3.74 15.57 -14.47
CA ARG A 217 -3.65 14.54 -15.52
C ARG A 217 -2.39 14.66 -16.37
N GLN A 218 -2.06 15.87 -16.86
CA GLN A 218 -0.87 16.04 -17.67
C GLN A 218 0.43 15.83 -16.89
N PRO A 219 0.63 16.41 -15.68
CA PRO A 219 1.77 16.06 -14.83
C PRO A 219 1.89 14.55 -14.55
N ILE A 220 0.77 13.85 -14.36
CA ILE A 220 0.76 12.41 -14.10
C ILE A 220 1.14 11.61 -15.37
N VAL A 221 0.68 12.01 -16.54
CA VAL A 221 1.14 11.40 -17.80
C VAL A 221 2.64 11.55 -17.96
N GLU A 222 3.22 12.71 -17.67
CA GLU A 222 4.69 12.89 -17.69
C GLU A 222 5.38 12.04 -16.61
N TRP A 223 4.81 11.90 -15.45
CA TRP A 223 5.29 11.03 -14.38
C TRP A 223 5.38 9.56 -14.84
N PHE A 224 4.32 9.04 -15.48
CA PHE A 224 4.34 7.69 -16.05
C PHE A 224 5.33 7.57 -17.20
N ARG A 225 5.46 8.61 -18.04
CA ARG A 225 6.48 8.63 -19.11
C ARG A 225 7.88 8.47 -18.56
N ASP A 226 8.23 9.28 -17.54
CA ASP A 226 9.54 9.24 -16.90
C ASP A 226 9.81 7.88 -16.26
N LEU A 227 8.80 7.26 -15.67
CA LEU A 227 8.93 5.94 -15.04
C LEU A 227 9.10 4.84 -16.09
N LEU A 228 8.30 4.84 -17.17
CA LEU A 228 8.39 3.89 -18.27
C LEU A 228 9.76 3.98 -18.97
N CYS A 229 10.25 5.19 -19.27
CA CYS A 229 11.57 5.39 -19.82
C CYS A 229 12.68 4.86 -18.89
N TYR A 230 12.58 5.17 -17.61
CA TYR A 230 13.54 4.68 -16.61
C TYR A 230 13.62 3.14 -16.62
N TYR A 231 12.50 2.45 -16.58
CA TYR A 231 12.50 0.99 -16.54
C TYR A 231 12.88 0.35 -17.88
N ALA A 232 12.56 0.97 -19.01
CA ALA A 232 13.02 0.50 -20.32
C ALA A 232 14.55 0.54 -20.46
N ASP A 233 15.19 1.58 -19.89
CA ASP A 233 16.65 1.69 -19.85
C ASP A 233 17.28 0.79 -18.79
N TYR A 234 16.69 0.75 -17.57
CA TYR A 234 17.20 -0.01 -16.44
C TYR A 234 17.17 -1.52 -16.72
N SER A 235 16.12 -2.04 -17.33
CA SER A 235 15.97 -3.46 -17.70
C SER A 235 17.00 -3.99 -18.71
N GLN A 236 17.76 -3.10 -19.37
CA GLN A 236 18.82 -3.52 -20.28
C GLN A 236 20.08 -4.02 -19.56
N SER A 237 20.25 -3.66 -18.30
CA SER A 237 21.46 -3.96 -17.52
C SER A 237 21.18 -4.57 -16.13
N HIS A 238 19.93 -4.62 -15.72
CA HIS A 238 19.49 -5.12 -14.42
C HIS A 238 18.25 -5.99 -14.59
N ASP A 239 18.08 -6.96 -13.68
CA ASP A 239 16.84 -7.69 -13.57
C ASP A 239 15.77 -6.78 -12.98
N VAL A 240 14.58 -6.83 -13.58
CA VAL A 240 13.38 -6.14 -13.10
C VAL A 240 12.25 -7.14 -12.97
N SER A 241 11.41 -6.99 -11.96
CA SER A 241 10.20 -7.80 -11.89
C SER A 241 9.32 -7.52 -13.10
N ARG A 242 9.14 -8.55 -13.92
CA ARG A 242 8.31 -8.47 -15.13
C ARG A 242 6.83 -8.30 -14.78
N GLU A 243 6.43 -8.86 -13.63
CA GLU A 243 5.10 -8.72 -13.03
C GLU A 243 4.83 -7.27 -12.65
N LEU A 244 5.78 -6.63 -11.96
CA LEU A 244 5.68 -5.20 -11.60
C LEU A 244 5.58 -4.32 -12.86
N MET A 245 6.34 -4.65 -13.92
CA MET A 245 6.23 -3.92 -15.19
C MET A 245 4.88 -4.17 -15.87
N GLY A 246 4.32 -5.37 -15.75
CA GLY A 246 2.97 -5.67 -16.19
C GLY A 246 1.92 -4.83 -15.47
N LEU A 247 2.04 -4.68 -14.13
CA LEU A 247 1.18 -3.82 -13.32
C LEU A 247 1.32 -2.34 -13.72
N LEU A 248 2.55 -1.86 -13.92
CA LEU A 248 2.81 -0.49 -14.42
C LEU A 248 2.10 -0.23 -15.75
N VAL A 249 2.17 -1.18 -16.69
CA VAL A 249 1.46 -1.08 -17.97
C VAL A 249 -0.06 -1.07 -17.78
N SER A 250 -0.58 -1.88 -16.85
CA SER A 250 -2.02 -1.90 -16.52
C SER A 250 -2.50 -0.55 -16.00
N GLU A 251 -1.71 0.14 -15.16
CA GLU A 251 -2.04 1.49 -14.68
C GLU A 251 -2.09 2.51 -15.83
N VAL A 252 -1.21 2.38 -16.83
CA VAL A 252 -1.24 3.22 -18.04
C VAL A 252 -2.49 2.94 -18.90
N VAL A 253 -2.90 1.66 -18.99
CA VAL A 253 -4.16 1.27 -19.65
C VAL A 253 -5.35 1.92 -18.97
N ASP A 254 -5.40 1.85 -17.65
CA ASP A 254 -6.48 2.40 -16.84
C ASP A 254 -6.47 3.94 -16.81
N LEU A 255 -5.31 4.57 -16.90
CA LEU A 255 -5.19 6.02 -17.09
C LEU A 255 -5.73 6.50 -18.44
N HIS A 256 -5.95 5.59 -19.41
CA HIS A 256 -6.32 5.90 -20.78
C HIS A 256 -5.38 6.93 -21.41
N ALA A 257 -4.08 6.64 -21.38
CA ALA A 257 -3.01 7.50 -21.85
C ALA A 257 -2.38 6.96 -23.16
N PRO A 258 -3.09 7.03 -24.32
CA PRO A 258 -2.54 6.55 -25.60
C PRO A 258 -1.27 7.28 -26.02
N GLU A 259 -1.00 8.44 -25.46
CA GLU A 259 0.22 9.23 -25.63
C GLU A 259 1.47 8.56 -25.05
N LEU A 260 1.31 7.52 -24.21
CA LEU A 260 2.39 6.72 -23.61
C LEU A 260 2.67 5.41 -24.35
N LEU A 261 1.96 5.12 -25.45
CA LEU A 261 2.16 3.89 -26.22
C LEU A 261 3.59 3.71 -26.75
N PRO A 262 4.34 4.75 -27.15
CA PRO A 262 5.73 4.58 -27.55
C PRO A 262 6.62 4.06 -26.43
N GLU A 263 6.47 4.58 -25.19
CA GLU A 263 7.23 4.20 -24.00
C GLU A 263 6.84 2.80 -23.54
N VAL A 264 5.54 2.49 -23.51
CA VAL A 264 5.03 1.14 -23.25
C VAL A 264 5.62 0.14 -24.25
N LYS A 265 5.67 0.52 -25.54
CA LYS A 265 6.28 -0.34 -26.55
C LYS A 265 7.75 -0.63 -26.26
N ALA A 266 8.50 0.34 -25.80
CA ALA A 266 9.90 0.16 -25.46
C ALA A 266 10.10 -0.89 -24.35
N LEU A 267 9.22 -0.94 -23.33
CA LEU A 267 9.25 -1.99 -22.30
C LEU A 267 8.97 -3.38 -22.88
N PHE A 268 7.98 -3.50 -23.77
CA PHE A 268 7.71 -4.78 -24.44
C PHE A 268 8.88 -5.21 -25.34
N ASP A 269 9.47 -4.28 -26.09
CA ASP A 269 10.63 -4.55 -26.96
C ASP A 269 11.86 -4.98 -26.12
N ALA A 270 12.01 -4.48 -24.91
CA ALA A 270 13.05 -4.89 -23.96
C ALA A 270 12.76 -6.27 -23.31
N GLY A 271 11.59 -6.85 -23.51
CA GLY A 271 11.17 -8.11 -22.88
C GLY A 271 10.92 -7.99 -21.36
N ALA A 272 10.74 -6.77 -20.86
CA ALA A 272 10.60 -6.48 -19.43
C ALA A 272 9.17 -6.65 -18.89
N VAL A 273 8.17 -6.93 -19.73
CA VAL A 273 6.76 -7.01 -19.33
C VAL A 273 6.31 -8.46 -19.21
N HIS A 274 5.58 -8.78 -18.16
CA HIS A 274 4.87 -10.06 -18.01
C HIS A 274 3.50 -9.96 -18.69
N GLU A 275 3.37 -10.64 -19.84
CA GLU A 275 2.15 -10.58 -20.65
C GLU A 275 0.93 -11.23 -19.96
N GLY A 276 1.15 -12.11 -18.99
CA GLY A 276 0.08 -12.67 -18.16
C GLY A 276 -0.63 -11.62 -17.30
N THR A 277 0.08 -10.56 -16.90
CA THR A 277 -0.44 -9.48 -16.06
C THR A 277 -1.15 -8.40 -16.88
N SER A 278 -0.51 -7.89 -17.94
CA SER A 278 -1.03 -6.75 -18.72
C SER A 278 -1.68 -7.15 -20.07
N GLY A 279 -1.55 -8.39 -20.48
CA GLY A 279 -1.79 -8.82 -21.86
C GLY A 279 -0.61 -8.49 -22.78
N ASP A 280 -0.69 -8.98 -24.02
CA ASP A 280 0.28 -8.65 -25.05
C ASP A 280 0.16 -7.18 -25.50
N TYR A 281 1.21 -6.63 -26.11
CA TYR A 281 1.22 -5.23 -26.55
C TYR A 281 0.01 -4.86 -27.46
N LYS A 282 -0.47 -5.81 -28.28
CA LYS A 282 -1.63 -5.59 -29.17
C LYS A 282 -2.92 -5.43 -28.36
N SER A 283 -3.07 -6.20 -27.29
CA SER A 283 -4.19 -6.10 -26.35
C SER A 283 -4.15 -4.77 -25.61
N VAL A 284 -2.98 -4.38 -25.10
CA VAL A 284 -2.77 -3.08 -24.44
C VAL A 284 -3.17 -1.91 -25.35
N VAL A 285 -2.71 -1.90 -26.62
CA VAL A 285 -3.09 -0.86 -27.60
C VAL A 285 -4.59 -0.84 -27.85
N ARG A 286 -5.23 -2.01 -27.93
CA ARG A 286 -6.68 -2.12 -28.13
C ARG A 286 -7.43 -1.55 -26.94
N ASP A 287 -7.00 -1.89 -25.71
CA ASP A 287 -7.72 -1.57 -24.48
C ASP A 287 -7.56 -0.10 -24.10
N ILE A 288 -6.39 0.50 -24.28
CA ILE A 288 -6.19 1.95 -24.15
C ILE A 288 -7.12 2.73 -25.11
N LYS A 289 -7.30 2.26 -26.34
CA LYS A 289 -8.12 2.96 -27.35
C LYS A 289 -9.62 2.74 -27.18
N LYS A 290 -10.02 1.67 -26.50
CA LYS A 290 -11.41 1.22 -26.42
C LYS A 290 -12.19 1.89 -25.31
N ARG A 291 -11.52 2.27 -24.23
CA ARG A 291 -12.13 2.86 -23.04
C ARG A 291 -12.12 4.38 -23.17
N GLY A 292 -13.22 5.03 -22.78
CA GLY A 292 -13.20 6.47 -22.52
C GLY A 292 -12.44 6.77 -21.22
N PHE A 293 -12.11 8.04 -20.98
CA PHE A 293 -11.54 8.48 -19.71
C PHE A 293 -12.63 8.44 -18.62
N GLU A 294 -12.98 7.25 -18.19
CA GLU A 294 -13.89 7.01 -17.06
C GLU A 294 -13.08 6.28 -15.98
N ASN A 295 -13.28 6.66 -14.72
CA ASN A 295 -12.58 5.97 -13.62
C ASN A 295 -13.00 4.50 -13.61
N PRO A 296 -12.10 3.57 -13.95
CA PRO A 296 -12.48 2.17 -14.13
C PRO A 296 -12.75 1.46 -12.81
N VAL A 297 -12.27 1.97 -11.68
CA VAL A 297 -12.27 1.22 -10.43
C VAL A 297 -12.44 2.12 -9.21
N THR A 298 -13.34 1.71 -8.36
CA THR A 298 -13.48 1.99 -6.94
C THR A 298 -13.72 3.45 -6.55
N ASP A 299 -14.87 3.67 -5.98
CA ASP A 299 -15.18 4.86 -5.20
C ASP A 299 -14.38 4.83 -3.90
N TYR A 300 -13.11 5.24 -3.94
CA TYR A 300 -12.34 5.40 -2.71
C TYR A 300 -12.96 6.46 -1.81
N SER A 301 -13.18 6.11 -0.57
CA SER A 301 -13.52 7.08 0.46
C SER A 301 -12.26 7.84 0.91
N PHE A 302 -12.32 9.18 0.94
CA PHE A 302 -11.18 10.02 1.32
C PHE A 302 -11.25 10.57 2.74
N ASN A 303 -12.37 10.45 3.44
CA ASN A 303 -12.47 10.85 4.84
C ASN A 303 -12.33 9.64 5.77
N ALA A 304 -11.72 9.83 6.93
CA ALA A 304 -11.39 8.74 7.85
C ALA A 304 -12.62 7.93 8.30
N GLU A 305 -13.77 8.57 8.60
CA GLU A 305 -14.97 7.84 9.04
C GLU A 305 -15.48 6.87 7.98
N ALA A 306 -15.51 7.30 6.71
CA ALA A 306 -15.94 6.46 5.61
C ALA A 306 -14.92 5.35 5.33
N ARG A 307 -13.61 5.66 5.34
CA ARG A 307 -12.54 4.68 5.14
C ARG A 307 -12.59 3.58 6.19
N PHE A 308 -12.69 3.91 7.48
CA PHE A 308 -12.84 2.89 8.53
C PHE A 308 -14.10 2.04 8.36
N LYS A 309 -15.20 2.63 7.89
CA LYS A 309 -16.40 1.87 7.58
C LYS A 309 -16.20 0.90 6.41
N ASP A 310 -15.47 1.32 5.38
CA ASP A 310 -15.22 0.50 4.20
C ASP A 310 -14.25 -0.63 4.53
N ILE A 311 -13.16 -0.36 5.24
CA ILE A 311 -12.24 -1.38 5.77
C ILE A 311 -12.99 -2.41 6.63
N CYS A 312 -13.84 -1.95 7.57
CA CYS A 312 -14.64 -2.87 8.40
C CYS A 312 -15.60 -3.76 7.61
N LYS A 313 -16.00 -3.40 6.39
CA LYS A 313 -16.86 -4.26 5.56
C LYS A 313 -16.08 -5.41 4.94
N LEU A 314 -14.84 -5.19 4.53
CA LEU A 314 -13.99 -6.21 3.93
C LEU A 314 -13.76 -7.42 4.85
N TYR A 315 -13.81 -7.22 6.16
CA TYR A 315 -13.62 -8.28 7.16
C TYR A 315 -14.92 -8.87 7.73
N LYS A 316 -16.09 -8.46 7.23
CA LYS A 316 -17.39 -8.95 7.75
C LYS A 316 -18.03 -10.00 6.85
N ASP A 317 -17.56 -10.13 5.63
CA ASP A 317 -18.00 -11.10 4.64
C ASP A 317 -17.03 -12.29 4.57
#